data_9727c92c92fda9455daab67b1705a7ad
#
_entry.id   9727c92c92fda9455daab67b1705a7ad
#
_cell.length_a   1.000
_cell.length_b   1.000
_cell.length_c   1.000
_cell.angle_alpha   90.00
_cell.angle_beta   90.00
_cell.angle_gamma   90.00
#
_symmetry.space_group_name_H-M   'P 1'
#
loop_
_entity.id
_entity.type
_entity.pdbx_description
1 polymer ?
#
loop_
_entity_poly.entity_id
_entity_poly.type
_entity_poly.pdbx_seq_one_letter_code
_entity_poly.pdbx_strand_id
1 'polypeptide(L)'
;MQKFALYGRLKVKPGKEAELEAFLKQGGEMAKAEEGTIRWFAIKEDNGAYSIFDTFNDEAGRDAHLNGAIAKALMANADTLLIEPPQIHKIEVLAEK
;
A
#
# COMPACT_ATOMS: atom_id res chain seq x y z
N MET A 1 -9.96 18.13 -1.84
CA MET A 1 -10.17 16.72 -2.17
C MET A 1 -8.83 16.04 -2.41
N GLN A 2 -8.68 14.83 -1.92
CA GLN A 2 -7.46 14.03 -2.12
C GLN A 2 -7.56 13.34 -3.47
N LYS A 3 -7.15 14.04 -4.51
CA LYS A 3 -7.33 13.59 -5.89
C LYS A 3 -6.34 12.50 -6.32
N PHE A 4 -5.13 12.53 -5.80
CA PHE A 4 -4.08 11.61 -6.17
C PHE A 4 -4.08 10.39 -5.26
N ALA A 5 -4.01 9.19 -5.83
CA ALA A 5 -4.04 7.97 -5.05
C ALA A 5 -3.17 6.89 -5.68
N LEU A 6 -2.95 5.84 -4.90
CA LEU A 6 -2.30 4.61 -5.34
C LEU A 6 -3.16 3.44 -4.95
N TYR A 7 -3.14 2.41 -5.78
CA TYR A 7 -3.77 1.14 -5.48
C TYR A 7 -2.74 0.04 -5.76
N GLY A 8 -2.43 -0.75 -4.73
CA GLY A 8 -1.47 -1.84 -4.86
C GLY A 8 -2.13 -3.18 -4.58
N ARG A 9 -2.00 -4.13 -5.50
CA ARG A 9 -2.47 -5.50 -5.31
C ARG A 9 -1.31 -6.39 -4.89
N LEU A 10 -1.56 -7.23 -3.89
CA LEU A 10 -0.54 -8.08 -3.29
C LEU A 10 -1.05 -9.52 -3.29
N LYS A 11 -0.39 -10.39 -4.05
CA LYS A 11 -0.74 -11.80 -4.10
C LYS A 11 0.15 -12.57 -3.15
N VAL A 12 -0.39 -12.95 -2.01
CA VAL A 12 0.35 -13.62 -0.94
C VAL A 12 0.72 -15.04 -1.31
N LYS A 13 1.93 -15.47 -0.92
CA LYS A 13 2.33 -16.87 -1.03
C LYS A 13 1.52 -17.73 -0.05
N PRO A 14 1.14 -18.96 -0.43
CA PRO A 14 0.49 -19.87 0.49
C PRO A 14 1.33 -20.05 1.77
N GLY A 15 0.69 -19.91 2.93
CA GLY A 15 1.36 -20.05 4.22
C GLY A 15 2.02 -18.77 4.73
N LYS A 16 1.99 -17.67 3.95
CA LYS A 16 2.58 -16.39 4.34
C LYS A 16 1.56 -15.33 4.72
N GLU A 17 0.29 -15.71 4.83
CA GLU A 17 -0.79 -14.77 5.12
C GLU A 17 -0.57 -14.01 6.43
N ALA A 18 -0.22 -14.72 7.49
CA ALA A 18 -0.02 -14.08 8.81
C ALA A 18 1.16 -13.10 8.79
N GLU A 19 2.23 -13.45 8.08
CA GLU A 19 3.40 -12.57 7.96
C GLU A 19 3.07 -11.32 7.15
N LEU A 20 2.32 -11.47 6.05
CA LEU A 20 1.90 -10.33 5.26
C LEU A 20 0.99 -9.42 6.06
N GLU A 21 0.03 -9.97 6.81
CA GLU A 21 -0.87 -9.16 7.63
C GLU A 21 -0.10 -8.38 8.70
N ALA A 22 0.89 -9.00 9.34
CA ALA A 22 1.74 -8.32 10.31
C ALA A 22 2.53 -7.19 9.66
N PHE A 23 3.08 -7.43 8.46
CA PHE A 23 3.81 -6.42 7.70
C PHE A 23 2.90 -5.23 7.37
N LEU A 24 1.67 -5.50 6.91
CA LEU A 24 0.73 -4.44 6.55
C LEU A 24 0.29 -3.62 7.75
N LYS A 25 0.10 -4.24 8.90
CA LYS A 25 -0.24 -3.51 10.13
C LYS A 25 0.89 -2.59 10.55
N GLN A 26 2.13 -3.05 10.44
CA GLN A 26 3.29 -2.21 10.71
C GLN A 26 3.40 -1.07 9.69
N GLY A 27 3.09 -1.35 8.42
CA GLY A 27 3.06 -0.33 7.37
C GLY A 27 2.09 0.79 7.71
N GLY A 28 0.93 0.46 8.28
CA GLY A 28 -0.03 1.47 8.73
C GLY A 28 0.54 2.40 9.79
N GLU A 29 1.33 1.86 10.73
CA GLU A 29 2.00 2.70 11.72
C GLU A 29 3.07 3.59 11.09
N MET A 30 3.81 3.07 10.12
CA MET A 30 4.80 3.85 9.39
C MET A 30 4.15 4.98 8.58
N ALA A 31 2.98 4.73 8.02
CA ALA A 31 2.27 5.72 7.22
C ALA A 31 1.89 6.97 8.02
N LYS A 32 1.68 6.82 9.31
CA LYS A 32 1.37 7.96 10.20
C LYS A 32 2.49 9.00 10.24
N ALA A 33 3.72 8.60 9.96
CA ALA A 33 4.88 9.50 9.94
C ALA A 33 5.08 10.19 8.58
N GLU A 34 4.33 9.81 7.55
CA GLU A 34 4.43 10.38 6.20
C GLU A 34 3.46 11.55 6.06
N GLU A 35 3.99 12.77 6.07
CA GLU A 35 3.14 13.97 6.00
C GLU A 35 2.33 14.04 4.71
N GLY A 36 2.90 13.60 3.59
CA GLY A 36 2.24 13.65 2.28
C GLY A 36 1.19 12.58 2.07
N THR A 37 1.18 11.54 2.90
CA THR A 37 0.18 10.46 2.82
C THR A 37 -0.99 10.82 3.73
N ILE A 38 -2.14 11.09 3.14
CA ILE A 38 -3.30 11.57 3.89
C ILE A 38 -4.08 10.41 4.50
N ARG A 39 -4.39 9.39 3.67
CA ARG A 39 -5.03 8.16 4.13
C ARG A 39 -4.29 6.96 3.58
N TRP A 40 -4.27 5.90 4.36
CA TRP A 40 -3.59 4.66 3.98
C TRP A 40 -4.37 3.50 4.57
N PHE A 41 -4.80 2.58 3.71
CA PHE A 41 -5.54 1.40 4.11
C PHE A 41 -4.88 0.15 3.55
N ALA A 42 -4.71 -0.85 4.40
CA ALA A 42 -4.43 -2.21 3.95
C ALA A 42 -5.71 -3.00 4.14
N ILE A 43 -6.13 -3.71 3.11
CA ILE A 43 -7.41 -4.43 3.13
C ILE A 43 -7.21 -5.87 2.70
N LYS A 44 -8.10 -6.72 3.20
CA LYS A 44 -8.18 -8.14 2.84
C LYS A 44 -9.56 -8.40 2.26
N GLU A 45 -9.59 -8.92 1.04
CA GLU A 45 -10.85 -9.25 0.39
C GLU A 45 -11.35 -10.63 0.83
N ASP A 46 -12.63 -10.90 0.61
CA ASP A 46 -13.25 -12.18 1.00
C ASP A 46 -12.54 -13.40 0.40
N ASN A 47 -11.99 -13.26 -0.81
CA ASN A 47 -11.26 -14.33 -1.48
C ASN A 47 -9.83 -14.51 -0.97
N GLY A 48 -9.42 -13.76 0.05
CA GLY A 48 -8.08 -13.82 0.61
C GLY A 48 -7.03 -12.97 -0.10
N ALA A 49 -7.43 -12.18 -1.10
CA ALA A 49 -6.51 -11.23 -1.74
C ALA A 49 -6.27 -10.02 -0.84
N TYR A 50 -5.11 -9.41 -0.98
CA TYR A 50 -4.72 -8.24 -0.21
C TYR A 50 -4.47 -7.06 -1.12
N SER A 51 -4.74 -5.86 -0.62
CA SER A 51 -4.41 -4.63 -1.34
C SER A 51 -4.15 -3.48 -0.39
N ILE A 52 -3.51 -2.44 -0.92
CA ILE A 52 -3.27 -1.19 -0.24
C ILE A 52 -3.91 -0.09 -1.09
N PHE A 53 -4.64 0.81 -0.44
CA PHE A 53 -5.18 2.00 -1.07
C PHE A 53 -4.78 3.21 -0.24
N ASP A 54 -4.16 4.21 -0.86
CA ASP A 54 -3.73 5.40 -0.14
C ASP A 54 -3.93 6.65 -0.99
N THR A 55 -4.07 7.79 -0.31
CA THR A 55 -4.41 9.06 -0.94
C THR A 55 -3.44 10.16 -0.56
N PHE A 56 -3.30 11.13 -1.47
CA PHE A 56 -2.34 12.23 -1.36
C PHE A 56 -3.00 13.52 -1.84
N ASN A 57 -2.59 14.66 -1.28
CA ASN A 57 -3.10 15.96 -1.72
C ASN A 57 -2.55 16.38 -3.08
N ASP A 58 -1.32 15.92 -3.41
CA ASP A 58 -0.66 16.30 -4.64
C ASP A 58 0.24 15.18 -5.14
N GLU A 59 0.76 15.36 -6.34
CA GLU A 59 1.65 14.39 -6.98
C GLU A 59 2.96 14.24 -6.20
N ALA A 60 3.46 15.34 -5.64
CA ALA A 60 4.70 15.30 -4.86
C ALA A 60 4.58 14.40 -3.64
N GLY A 61 3.43 14.43 -2.94
CA GLY A 61 3.18 13.54 -1.81
C GLY A 61 3.12 12.08 -2.23
N ARG A 62 2.48 11.79 -3.38
CA ARG A 62 2.43 10.44 -3.91
C ARG A 62 3.81 9.93 -4.30
N ASP A 63 4.61 10.76 -4.96
CA ASP A 63 5.98 10.38 -5.35
C ASP A 63 6.86 10.17 -4.12
N ALA A 64 6.72 11.00 -3.10
CA ALA A 64 7.46 10.83 -1.86
C ALA A 64 7.14 9.49 -1.20
N HIS A 65 5.86 9.08 -1.21
CA HIS A 65 5.46 7.78 -0.67
C HIS A 65 6.09 6.63 -1.46
N LEU A 66 6.08 6.70 -2.78
CA LEU A 66 6.66 5.66 -3.64
C LEU A 66 8.16 5.50 -3.45
N ASN A 67 8.84 6.55 -2.97
CA ASN A 67 10.27 6.53 -2.69
C ASN A 67 10.56 6.41 -1.18
N GLY A 68 9.53 6.20 -0.37
CA GLY A 68 9.64 6.20 1.08
C GLY A 68 9.92 4.84 1.69
N ALA A 69 9.93 4.82 3.03
CA ALA A 69 10.30 3.64 3.80
C ALA A 69 9.34 2.46 3.62
N ILE A 70 8.03 2.72 3.52
CA ILE A 70 7.05 1.65 3.36
C ILE A 70 7.24 0.94 2.02
N ALA A 71 7.38 1.71 0.94
CA ALA A 71 7.60 1.15 -0.39
C ALA A 71 8.88 0.33 -0.46
N LYS A 72 9.96 0.86 0.14
CA LYS A 72 11.24 0.14 0.20
C LYS A 72 11.12 -1.17 1.00
N ALA A 73 10.42 -1.14 2.13
CA ALA A 73 10.19 -2.33 2.93
C ALA A 73 9.35 -3.37 2.19
N LEU A 74 8.31 -2.92 1.47
CA LEU A 74 7.48 -3.81 0.66
C LEU A 74 8.31 -4.51 -0.40
N MET A 75 9.13 -3.77 -1.14
CA MET A 75 9.97 -4.36 -2.18
C MET A 75 11.01 -5.31 -1.61
N ALA A 76 11.57 -4.99 -0.43
CA ALA A 76 12.54 -5.84 0.24
C ALA A 76 11.94 -7.19 0.69
N ASN A 77 10.64 -7.22 0.99
CA ASN A 77 9.95 -8.41 1.47
C ASN A 77 9.10 -9.11 0.39
N ALA A 78 9.01 -8.54 -0.81
CA ALA A 78 8.13 -9.06 -1.84
C ALA A 78 8.45 -10.49 -2.23
N ASP A 79 9.73 -10.83 -2.42
CA ASP A 79 10.13 -12.18 -2.81
C ASP A 79 9.78 -13.24 -1.76
N THR A 80 9.79 -12.87 -0.48
CA THR A 80 9.47 -13.76 0.62
C THR A 80 7.97 -13.95 0.79
N LEU A 81 7.19 -12.88 0.64
CA LEU A 81 5.77 -12.86 1.00
C LEU A 81 4.83 -13.03 -0.18
N LEU A 82 5.24 -12.62 -1.39
CA LEU A 82 4.35 -12.56 -2.54
C LEU A 82 4.76 -13.54 -3.63
N ILE A 83 3.76 -14.04 -4.38
CA ILE A 83 4.01 -14.95 -5.50
C ILE A 83 4.48 -14.20 -6.76
N GLU A 84 4.27 -12.88 -6.80
CA GLU A 84 4.72 -12.03 -7.90
C GLU A 84 4.96 -10.62 -7.35
N PRO A 85 5.68 -9.74 -8.10
CA PRO A 85 5.88 -8.37 -7.65
C PRO A 85 4.55 -7.65 -7.42
N PRO A 86 4.49 -6.71 -6.46
CA PRO A 86 3.29 -5.92 -6.23
C PRO A 86 2.84 -5.21 -7.51
N GLN A 87 1.54 -5.21 -7.77
CA GLN A 87 0.96 -4.47 -8.91
C GLN A 87 0.50 -3.11 -8.39
N ILE A 88 1.23 -2.06 -8.71
CA ILE A 88 0.98 -0.71 -8.20
C ILE A 88 0.46 0.17 -9.32
N HIS A 89 -0.70 0.78 -9.09
CA HIS A 89 -1.36 1.64 -10.06
C HIS A 89 -1.51 3.05 -9.51
N LYS A 90 -1.14 4.05 -10.31
CA LYS A 90 -1.46 5.44 -10.01
C LYS A 90 -2.89 5.68 -10.44
N ILE A 91 -3.71 6.16 -9.52
CA ILE A 91 -5.13 6.35 -9.79
C ILE A 91 -5.57 7.76 -9.40
N GLU A 92 -6.67 8.18 -9.98
CA GLU A 92 -7.30 9.46 -9.68
C GLU A 92 -8.59 9.20 -8.91
N VAL A 93 -8.77 9.90 -7.80
CA VAL A 93 -10.01 9.85 -7.03
C VAL A 93 -11.02 10.78 -7.70
N LEU A 94 -12.15 10.22 -8.10
CA LEU A 94 -13.19 10.99 -8.78
C LEU A 94 -14.20 11.60 -7.81
N ALA A 95 -14.40 10.94 -6.68
CA ALA A 95 -15.34 11.41 -5.67
C ALA A 95 -14.93 10.85 -4.31
N GLU A 96 -15.20 11.63 -3.27
CA GLU A 96 -15.00 11.19 -1.89
C GLU A 96 -16.16 11.69 -1.04
N LYS A 97 -16.40 10.99 0.06
CA LYS A 97 -17.44 11.41 0.99
C LYS A 97 -16.88 12.39 2.01
#